data_d3053ae1a5898b55eb4d47f6ceb39cb9
#
_entry.id   d3053ae1a5898b55eb4d47f6ceb39cb9
#
_cell.length_a   1.000
_cell.length_b   1.000
_cell.length_c   1.000
_cell.angle_alpha   90.00
_cell.angle_beta   90.00
_cell.angle_gamma   90.00
#
_symmetry.space_group_name_H-M   'P 1'
#
loop_
_entity.id
_entity.type
_entity.pdbx_description
1 polymer ?
#
loop_
_entity_poly.entity_id
_entity_poly.type
_entity_poly.pdbx_seq_one_letter_code
_entity_poly.pdbx_strand_id
1 'polypeptide(L)'
;MTDSPFRVPRSAFRVTAVFSGGGVKSLAHIGAWRALQEKGLTPTHIVGTSMGAVVGAGLAAGMTGPEFLARLRGFSRPEVAPTDLLAFVKGIFAKSLLKPGVWADTLAKLIPVSRFSEFKIPLTVTATDMDSGDLVLFGAGGRDVPVNLALAASCALPMYYQPVEIEGRRYADGGLRAVLPVEVARGIPADLIVAISVGPGFDEGPSKAKVPGLLKAHGDAERIMMAAQTERDLEDWPADAAKLIVVRAVHERDATFAMDQADRFIRQGYEETKRALG
;
A
#
# COMPACT_ATOMS: atom_id res chain seq x y z
N MET A 1 3.98 -27.92 5.91
CA MET A 1 4.94 -27.09 5.15
C MET A 1 4.54 -27.20 3.70
N THR A 2 3.76 -26.26 3.20
CA THR A 2 3.35 -26.22 1.78
C THR A 2 4.51 -25.62 0.99
N ASP A 3 5.07 -26.38 0.06
CA ASP A 3 6.09 -25.88 -0.88
C ASP A 3 5.52 -24.66 -1.64
N SER A 4 6.13 -23.50 -1.45
CA SER A 4 5.82 -22.30 -2.22
C SER A 4 6.16 -22.57 -3.69
N PRO A 5 5.25 -22.27 -4.64
CA PRO A 5 5.51 -22.43 -6.08
C PRO A 5 6.65 -21.53 -6.61
N PHE A 6 7.16 -20.63 -5.79
CA PHE A 6 8.22 -19.67 -6.15
C PHE A 6 9.57 -20.15 -5.57
N ARG A 7 10.33 -20.94 -6.32
CA ARG A 7 11.73 -21.27 -6.01
C ARG A 7 12.66 -20.23 -6.65
N VAL A 8 13.12 -19.24 -5.89
CA VAL A 8 14.28 -18.43 -6.26
C VAL A 8 15.55 -19.28 -6.04
N PRO A 9 16.48 -19.38 -7.01
CA PRO A 9 17.74 -20.08 -6.82
C PRO A 9 18.47 -19.55 -5.59
N ARG A 10 19.04 -20.42 -4.75
CA ARG A 10 19.77 -20.04 -3.53
C ARG A 10 20.99 -19.13 -3.78
N SER A 11 21.42 -18.95 -5.02
CA SER A 11 22.54 -18.11 -5.43
C SER A 11 22.13 -16.69 -5.90
N ALA A 12 20.83 -16.37 -6.02
CA ALA A 12 20.39 -15.06 -6.46
C ALA A 12 20.24 -14.12 -5.26
N PHE A 13 20.76 -12.90 -5.37
CA PHE A 13 20.58 -11.83 -4.37
C PHE A 13 19.10 -11.48 -4.26
N ARG A 14 18.53 -11.64 -3.06
CA ARG A 14 17.09 -11.52 -2.82
C ARG A 14 16.77 -10.12 -2.31
N VAL A 15 15.91 -9.43 -3.03
CA VAL A 15 15.44 -8.10 -2.67
C VAL A 15 13.96 -8.18 -2.32
N THR A 16 13.56 -7.71 -1.15
CA THR A 16 12.15 -7.49 -0.80
C THR A 16 11.84 -6.00 -0.90
N ALA A 17 10.86 -5.64 -1.74
CA ALA A 17 10.33 -4.28 -1.81
C ALA A 17 9.13 -4.15 -0.87
N VAL A 18 9.14 -3.10 -0.02
CA VAL A 18 8.03 -2.78 0.88
C VAL A 18 7.39 -1.47 0.43
N PHE A 19 6.10 -1.52 0.12
CA PHE A 19 5.33 -0.39 -0.38
C PHE A 19 4.29 0.06 0.64
N SER A 20 4.51 1.24 1.21
CA SER A 20 3.60 1.80 2.21
C SER A 20 2.25 2.20 1.63
N GLY A 21 1.22 2.23 2.48
CA GLY A 21 -0.01 2.95 2.21
C GLY A 21 0.21 4.47 2.10
N GLY A 22 -0.73 5.17 1.46
CA GLY A 22 -0.66 6.64 1.33
C GLY A 22 -1.55 7.21 0.23
N GLY A 23 -2.58 6.49 -0.20
CA GLY A 23 -3.50 6.92 -1.27
C GLY A 23 -2.75 7.14 -2.59
N VAL A 24 -3.04 8.22 -3.30
CA VAL A 24 -2.42 8.56 -4.59
C VAL A 24 -0.91 8.78 -4.50
N LYS A 25 -0.39 9.16 -3.33
CA LYS A 25 1.07 9.27 -3.10
C LYS A 25 1.79 7.94 -3.38
N SER A 26 1.10 6.81 -3.24
CA SER A 26 1.64 5.47 -3.53
C SER A 26 2.05 5.28 -5.00
N LEU A 27 1.66 6.17 -5.92
CA LEU A 27 2.20 6.17 -7.28
C LEU A 27 3.71 6.44 -7.33
N ALA A 28 4.30 7.00 -6.26
CA ALA A 28 5.74 7.10 -6.09
C ALA A 28 6.44 5.73 -6.13
N HIS A 29 5.77 4.65 -5.74
CA HIS A 29 6.32 3.30 -5.83
C HIS A 29 6.65 2.88 -7.27
N ILE A 30 5.92 3.41 -8.28
CA ILE A 30 6.25 3.19 -9.70
C ILE A 30 7.63 3.77 -10.03
N GLY A 31 7.90 4.99 -9.56
CA GLY A 31 9.19 5.63 -9.75
C GLY A 31 10.32 4.91 -9.00
N ALA A 32 10.06 4.53 -7.76
CA ALA A 32 10.98 3.76 -6.95
C ALA A 32 11.31 2.40 -7.58
N TRP A 33 10.31 1.71 -8.10
CA TRP A 33 10.49 0.46 -8.85
C TRP A 33 11.44 0.61 -10.04
N ARG A 34 11.25 1.67 -10.82
CA ARG A 34 12.16 2.00 -11.93
C ARG A 34 13.59 2.23 -11.46
N ALA A 35 13.79 2.99 -10.38
CA ALA A 35 15.11 3.24 -9.82
C ALA A 35 15.80 1.95 -9.32
N LEU A 36 15.03 1.04 -8.69
CA LEU A 36 15.53 -0.29 -8.30
C LEU A 36 16.01 -1.07 -9.53
N GLN A 37 15.21 -1.14 -10.59
CA GLN A 37 15.57 -1.86 -11.83
C GLN A 37 16.84 -1.28 -12.48
N GLU A 38 16.97 0.05 -12.56
CA GLU A 38 18.16 0.71 -13.11
C GLU A 38 19.44 0.42 -12.29
N LYS A 39 19.30 0.12 -10.99
CA LYS A 39 20.40 -0.33 -10.12
C LYS A 39 20.63 -1.85 -10.16
N GLY A 40 19.89 -2.59 -11.02
CA GLY A 40 19.99 -4.05 -11.09
C GLY A 40 19.36 -4.77 -9.87
N LEU A 41 18.58 -4.06 -9.05
CA LEU A 41 17.88 -4.59 -7.88
C LEU A 41 16.46 -4.98 -8.28
N THR A 42 16.29 -6.18 -8.84
CA THR A 42 14.93 -6.68 -9.15
C THR A 42 14.33 -7.33 -7.90
N PRO A 43 13.23 -6.80 -7.35
CA PRO A 43 12.60 -7.41 -6.19
C PRO A 43 12.12 -8.84 -6.48
N THR A 44 12.42 -9.74 -5.55
CA THR A 44 12.00 -11.15 -5.56
C THR A 44 10.76 -11.37 -4.72
N HIS A 45 10.34 -10.36 -3.96
CA HIS A 45 9.11 -10.34 -3.17
C HIS A 45 8.64 -8.88 -3.01
N ILE A 46 7.32 -8.68 -2.98
CA ILE A 46 6.70 -7.39 -2.69
C ILE A 46 5.78 -7.55 -1.48
N VAL A 47 5.90 -6.64 -0.52
CA VAL A 47 4.96 -6.48 0.60
C VAL A 47 4.29 -5.12 0.46
N GLY A 48 2.98 -5.07 0.53
CA GLY A 48 2.26 -3.81 0.34
C GLY A 48 1.07 -3.62 1.25
N THR A 49 0.82 -2.34 1.58
CA THR A 49 -0.34 -1.87 2.36
C THR A 49 -1.16 -0.89 1.53
N SER A 50 -2.51 -1.02 1.56
CA SER A 50 -3.43 -0.06 0.95
C SER A 50 -3.10 0.17 -0.53
N MET A 51 -3.08 1.42 -1.01
CA MET A 51 -2.69 1.74 -2.39
C MET A 51 -1.27 1.29 -2.74
N GLY A 52 -0.38 1.11 -1.77
CA GLY A 52 0.92 0.48 -1.99
C GLY A 52 0.80 -0.98 -2.42
N ALA A 53 -0.15 -1.72 -1.83
CA ALA A 53 -0.47 -3.08 -2.26
C ALA A 53 -1.05 -3.12 -3.69
N VAL A 54 -1.89 -2.15 -4.05
CA VAL A 54 -2.48 -2.05 -5.40
C VAL A 54 -1.42 -1.79 -6.46
N VAL A 55 -0.50 -0.84 -6.21
CA VAL A 55 0.66 -0.60 -7.10
C VAL A 55 1.55 -1.83 -7.14
N GLY A 56 1.84 -2.42 -5.98
CA GLY A 56 2.61 -3.66 -5.86
C GLY A 56 2.01 -4.81 -6.67
N ALA A 57 0.68 -4.97 -6.65
CA ALA A 57 -0.03 -5.98 -7.43
C ALA A 57 0.14 -5.77 -8.94
N GLY A 58 0.02 -4.53 -9.42
CA GLY A 58 0.27 -4.22 -10.82
C GLY A 58 1.69 -4.60 -11.25
N LEU A 59 2.69 -4.20 -10.47
CA LEU A 59 4.10 -4.50 -10.74
C LEU A 59 4.40 -6.00 -10.61
N ALA A 60 3.86 -6.67 -9.59
CA ALA A 60 4.00 -8.12 -9.39
C ALA A 60 3.37 -8.94 -10.53
N ALA A 61 2.27 -8.45 -11.12
CA ALA A 61 1.66 -9.04 -12.32
C ALA A 61 2.51 -8.81 -13.60
N GLY A 62 3.51 -7.93 -13.53
CA GLY A 62 4.40 -7.60 -14.63
C GLY A 62 3.91 -6.44 -15.49
N MET A 63 3.00 -5.62 -14.98
CA MET A 63 2.63 -4.37 -15.65
C MET A 63 3.81 -3.37 -15.58
N THR A 64 3.96 -2.61 -16.64
CA THR A 64 4.83 -1.43 -16.60
C THR A 64 4.14 -0.29 -15.84
N GLY A 65 4.93 0.64 -15.29
CA GLY A 65 4.39 1.82 -14.63
C GLY A 65 3.43 2.64 -15.51
N PRO A 66 3.78 2.93 -16.77
CA PRO A 66 2.87 3.60 -17.71
C PRO A 66 1.56 2.86 -17.96
N GLU A 67 1.59 1.52 -18.11
CA GLU A 67 0.37 0.70 -18.27
C GLU A 67 -0.52 0.77 -17.03
N PHE A 68 0.06 0.63 -15.84
CA PHE A 68 -0.68 0.75 -14.59
C PHE A 68 -1.35 2.12 -14.48
N LEU A 69 -0.60 3.21 -14.72
CA LEU A 69 -1.11 4.56 -14.64
C LEU A 69 -2.20 4.84 -15.68
N ALA A 70 -2.05 4.34 -16.90
CA ALA A 70 -3.05 4.48 -17.97
C ALA A 70 -4.36 3.78 -17.58
N ARG A 71 -4.31 2.56 -17.05
CA ARG A 71 -5.50 1.86 -16.55
C ARG A 71 -6.14 2.58 -15.38
N LEU A 72 -5.34 3.04 -14.42
CA LEU A 72 -5.85 3.76 -13.25
C LEU A 72 -6.57 5.06 -13.66
N ARG A 73 -6.03 5.80 -14.62
CA ARG A 73 -6.64 7.02 -15.16
C ARG A 73 -7.92 6.76 -15.98
N GLY A 74 -8.12 5.53 -16.43
CA GLY A 74 -9.34 5.12 -17.14
C GLY A 74 -10.57 5.00 -16.25
N PHE A 75 -10.40 4.97 -14.92
CA PHE A 75 -11.53 4.93 -13.98
C PHE A 75 -12.04 6.32 -13.67
N SER A 76 -13.37 6.45 -13.56
CA SER A 76 -13.99 7.70 -13.15
C SER A 76 -13.75 7.97 -11.66
N ARG A 77 -13.78 9.25 -11.24
CA ARG A 77 -13.63 9.63 -9.85
C ARG A 77 -14.58 8.90 -8.89
N PRO A 78 -15.88 8.71 -9.22
CA PRO A 78 -16.81 7.94 -8.37
C PRO A 78 -16.44 6.47 -8.15
N GLU A 79 -15.62 5.87 -9.05
CA GLU A 79 -15.20 4.48 -8.93
C GLU A 79 -13.98 4.30 -8.01
N VAL A 80 -13.20 5.37 -7.78
CA VAL A 80 -11.91 5.30 -7.07
C VAL A 80 -11.81 6.22 -5.85
N ALA A 81 -12.68 7.20 -5.71
CA ALA A 81 -12.62 8.17 -4.60
C ALA A 81 -14.00 8.77 -4.28
N PRO A 82 -14.25 9.18 -3.03
CA PRO A 82 -15.44 9.94 -2.66
C PRO A 82 -15.50 11.27 -3.45
N THR A 83 -16.64 11.55 -4.06
CA THR A 83 -16.76 12.65 -5.02
C THR A 83 -17.16 13.99 -4.41
N ASP A 84 -17.63 14.03 -3.16
CA ASP A 84 -18.20 15.27 -2.62
C ASP A 84 -18.08 15.35 -1.09
N LEU A 85 -17.55 16.48 -0.60
CA LEU A 85 -17.51 16.80 0.83
C LEU A 85 -18.92 16.87 1.45
N LEU A 86 -19.93 17.27 0.65
CA LEU A 86 -21.32 17.33 1.10
C LEU A 86 -21.96 15.94 1.20
N ALA A 87 -21.59 15.01 0.30
CA ALA A 87 -21.92 13.60 0.40
C ALA A 87 -21.28 12.96 1.64
N PHE A 88 -20.08 13.42 2.03
CA PHE A 88 -19.42 13.01 3.25
C PHE A 88 -20.16 13.47 4.52
N VAL A 89 -20.64 14.71 4.58
CA VAL A 89 -21.45 15.21 5.70
C VAL A 89 -22.80 14.48 5.79
N LYS A 90 -23.41 14.17 4.63
CA LYS A 90 -24.59 13.29 4.57
C LYS A 90 -24.25 11.84 4.90
N GLY A 91 -23.03 11.39 4.59
CA GLY A 91 -22.52 10.04 4.83
C GLY A 91 -22.20 9.73 6.29
N ILE A 92 -22.06 10.75 7.18
CA ILE A 92 -22.04 10.51 8.64
C ILE A 92 -23.34 9.85 9.10
N PHE A 93 -24.44 10.06 8.36
CA PHE A 93 -25.73 9.41 8.58
C PHE A 93 -26.04 8.27 7.57
N ALA A 94 -25.22 8.09 6.53
CA ALA A 94 -25.33 7.02 5.55
C ALA A 94 -24.16 6.03 5.74
N LYS A 95 -24.46 4.75 5.68
CA LYS A 95 -23.48 3.64 5.85
C LYS A 95 -22.37 3.71 4.78
N SER A 96 -21.38 4.60 4.97
CA SER A 96 -20.17 4.86 4.16
C SER A 96 -20.34 5.24 2.68
N LEU A 97 -19.33 5.88 2.11
CA LEU A 97 -19.36 6.56 0.81
C LEU A 97 -19.17 5.65 -0.41
N LEU A 98 -18.49 4.53 -0.27
CA LEU A 98 -18.31 3.56 -1.34
C LEU A 98 -18.66 2.16 -0.85
N LYS A 99 -19.55 1.49 -1.60
CA LYS A 99 -19.89 0.09 -1.33
C LYS A 99 -18.67 -0.79 -1.60
N PRO A 100 -18.36 -1.78 -0.74
CA PRO A 100 -17.18 -2.64 -0.89
C PRO A 100 -17.08 -3.32 -2.27
N GLY A 101 -18.21 -3.74 -2.83
CA GLY A 101 -18.26 -4.39 -4.15
C GLY A 101 -17.76 -3.51 -5.29
N VAL A 102 -18.12 -2.22 -5.31
CA VAL A 102 -17.71 -1.30 -6.40
C VAL A 102 -16.21 -1.17 -6.47
N TRP A 103 -15.55 -1.05 -5.31
CA TRP A 103 -14.11 -0.94 -5.25
C TRP A 103 -13.41 -2.26 -5.61
N ALA A 104 -13.90 -3.39 -5.13
CA ALA A 104 -13.39 -4.71 -5.49
C ALA A 104 -13.53 -5.00 -7.00
N ASP A 105 -14.64 -4.59 -7.62
CA ASP A 105 -14.87 -4.72 -9.07
C ASP A 105 -13.91 -3.81 -9.87
N THR A 106 -13.65 -2.60 -9.37
CA THR A 106 -12.67 -1.68 -9.97
C THR A 106 -11.27 -2.28 -9.94
N LEU A 107 -10.88 -2.86 -8.81
CA LEU A 107 -9.60 -3.52 -8.65
C LEU A 107 -9.47 -4.77 -9.54
N ALA A 108 -10.55 -5.54 -9.72
CA ALA A 108 -10.57 -6.68 -10.64
C ALA A 108 -10.34 -6.26 -12.11
N LYS A 109 -10.76 -5.05 -12.48
CA LYS A 109 -10.50 -4.49 -13.83
C LYS A 109 -9.09 -3.89 -13.94
N LEU A 110 -8.55 -3.35 -12.85
CA LEU A 110 -7.23 -2.72 -12.82
C LEU A 110 -6.11 -3.77 -12.88
N ILE A 111 -6.20 -4.81 -12.05
CA ILE A 111 -5.16 -5.84 -11.89
C ILE A 111 -5.48 -7.04 -12.80
N PRO A 112 -4.56 -7.46 -13.68
CA PRO A 112 -4.84 -8.47 -14.72
C PRO A 112 -4.81 -9.91 -14.22
N VAL A 113 -4.73 -10.14 -12.89
CA VAL A 113 -4.70 -11.46 -12.26
C VAL A 113 -5.75 -11.56 -11.17
N SER A 114 -6.30 -12.75 -10.96
CA SER A 114 -7.37 -12.99 -9.98
C SER A 114 -6.93 -13.80 -8.76
N ARG A 115 -5.82 -14.52 -8.85
CA ARG A 115 -5.24 -15.35 -7.80
C ARG A 115 -3.79 -14.99 -7.53
N PHE A 116 -3.35 -15.12 -6.29
CA PHE A 116 -1.97 -14.82 -5.91
C PHE A 116 -0.92 -15.71 -6.61
N SER A 117 -1.28 -16.92 -6.97
CA SER A 117 -0.40 -17.83 -7.72
C SER A 117 -0.11 -17.40 -9.17
N GLU A 118 -0.86 -16.42 -9.70
CA GLU A 118 -0.69 -15.89 -11.07
C GLU A 118 0.32 -14.73 -11.13
N PHE A 119 0.74 -14.18 -9.97
CA PHE A 119 1.75 -13.13 -9.95
C PHE A 119 3.13 -13.65 -10.37
N LYS A 120 3.86 -12.86 -11.13
CA LYS A 120 5.25 -13.16 -11.54
C LYS A 120 6.24 -13.00 -10.38
N ILE A 121 5.91 -12.11 -9.42
CA ILE A 121 6.66 -11.88 -8.20
C ILE A 121 5.71 -12.12 -7.04
N PRO A 122 6.09 -12.92 -6.03
CA PRO A 122 5.30 -13.12 -4.83
C PRO A 122 4.87 -11.80 -4.21
N LEU A 123 3.56 -11.68 -3.93
CA LEU A 123 2.97 -10.51 -3.30
C LEU A 123 2.34 -10.87 -1.97
N THR A 124 2.69 -10.11 -0.93
CA THR A 124 2.00 -10.13 0.37
C THR A 124 1.24 -8.82 0.53
N VAL A 125 -0.05 -8.93 0.82
CA VAL A 125 -0.95 -7.81 1.05
C VAL A 125 -1.36 -7.79 2.52
N THR A 126 -1.27 -6.64 3.18
CA THR A 126 -1.67 -6.47 4.58
C THR A 126 -3.09 -5.96 4.70
N ALA A 127 -3.81 -6.42 5.70
CA ALA A 127 -5.11 -5.88 6.13
C ALA A 127 -5.22 -5.94 7.66
N THR A 128 -6.24 -5.27 8.22
CA THR A 128 -6.53 -5.31 9.65
C THR A 128 -7.84 -6.05 9.88
N ASP A 129 -7.82 -7.09 10.70
CA ASP A 129 -9.04 -7.74 11.17
C ASP A 129 -9.78 -6.82 12.14
N MET A 130 -11.02 -6.50 11.83
CA MET A 130 -11.80 -5.51 12.61
C MET A 130 -12.29 -6.07 13.96
N ASP A 131 -12.35 -7.38 14.11
CA ASP A 131 -12.87 -8.01 15.31
C ASP A 131 -11.77 -8.30 16.34
N SER A 132 -10.56 -8.70 15.89
CA SER A 132 -9.42 -8.95 16.78
C SER A 132 -8.43 -7.78 16.85
N GLY A 133 -8.40 -6.90 15.83
CA GLY A 133 -7.38 -5.86 15.67
C GLY A 133 -6.04 -6.39 15.16
N ASP A 134 -5.97 -7.65 14.75
CA ASP A 134 -4.71 -8.25 14.27
C ASP A 134 -4.34 -7.79 12.85
N LEU A 135 -3.03 -7.72 12.59
CA LEU A 135 -2.52 -7.62 11.23
C LEU A 135 -2.72 -8.96 10.53
N VAL A 136 -3.41 -8.94 9.40
CA VAL A 136 -3.66 -10.13 8.57
C VAL A 136 -2.92 -10.00 7.25
N LEU A 137 -2.34 -11.11 6.81
CA LEU A 137 -1.63 -11.21 5.54
C LEU A 137 -2.45 -12.01 4.53
N PHE A 138 -2.51 -11.51 3.30
CA PHE A 138 -3.07 -12.20 2.15
C PHE A 138 -1.98 -12.47 1.12
N GLY A 139 -2.08 -13.58 0.41
CA GLY A 139 -1.15 -13.98 -0.64
C GLY A 139 0.07 -14.72 -0.12
N ALA A 140 1.25 -14.36 -0.60
CA ALA A 140 2.47 -15.08 -0.25
C ALA A 140 2.78 -15.00 1.25
N GLY A 141 2.79 -16.15 1.91
CA GLY A 141 2.95 -16.23 3.36
C GLY A 141 1.71 -15.92 4.19
N GLY A 142 0.58 -15.68 3.54
CA GLY A 142 -0.71 -15.37 4.18
C GLY A 142 -1.86 -16.23 3.65
N ARG A 143 -3.08 -15.77 3.84
CA ARG A 143 -4.29 -16.45 3.39
C ARG A 143 -4.45 -16.29 1.87
N ASP A 144 -4.84 -17.35 1.19
CA ASP A 144 -5.16 -17.33 -0.23
C ASP A 144 -6.66 -17.00 -0.42
N VAL A 145 -6.91 -15.81 -0.93
CA VAL A 145 -8.25 -15.29 -1.22
C VAL A 145 -8.23 -14.59 -2.59
N PRO A 146 -9.37 -14.27 -3.22
CA PRO A 146 -9.37 -13.49 -4.46
C PRO A 146 -8.58 -12.18 -4.32
N VAL A 147 -7.69 -11.90 -5.28
CA VAL A 147 -6.78 -10.74 -5.26
C VAL A 147 -7.54 -9.42 -5.08
N ASN A 148 -8.63 -9.23 -5.80
CA ASN A 148 -9.44 -8.02 -5.72
C ASN A 148 -10.07 -7.82 -4.33
N LEU A 149 -10.45 -8.88 -3.63
CA LEU A 149 -10.98 -8.79 -2.26
C LEU A 149 -9.86 -8.47 -1.26
N ALA A 150 -8.69 -9.10 -1.39
CA ALA A 150 -7.52 -8.79 -0.56
C ALA A 150 -7.11 -7.31 -0.70
N LEU A 151 -7.02 -6.82 -1.94
CA LEU A 151 -6.67 -5.43 -2.22
C LEU A 151 -7.76 -4.46 -1.72
N ALA A 152 -9.04 -4.81 -1.89
CA ALA A 152 -10.15 -4.00 -1.39
C ALA A 152 -10.13 -3.92 0.15
N ALA A 153 -9.86 -5.03 0.84
CA ALA A 153 -9.70 -5.08 2.29
C ALA A 153 -8.52 -4.21 2.75
N SER A 154 -7.37 -4.35 2.07
CA SER A 154 -6.18 -3.55 2.33
C SER A 154 -6.39 -2.04 2.17
N CYS A 155 -7.33 -1.63 1.32
CA CYS A 155 -7.66 -0.22 1.04
C CYS A 155 -8.91 0.26 1.79
N ALA A 156 -9.53 -0.54 2.64
CA ALA A 156 -10.76 -0.18 3.34
C ALA A 156 -10.49 0.75 4.54
N LEU A 157 -9.96 1.95 4.26
CA LEU A 157 -9.67 2.96 5.29
C LEU A 157 -10.99 3.42 5.92
N PRO A 158 -11.13 3.31 7.26
CA PRO A 158 -12.32 3.77 7.97
C PRO A 158 -12.69 5.21 7.61
N MET A 159 -13.97 5.57 7.74
CA MET A 159 -14.57 6.82 7.29
C MET A 159 -14.73 6.95 5.76
N TYR A 160 -13.87 6.38 4.94
CA TYR A 160 -13.93 6.45 3.47
C TYR A 160 -14.57 5.21 2.87
N TYR A 161 -14.30 4.04 3.42
CA TYR A 161 -14.77 2.74 2.91
C TYR A 161 -15.38 1.89 4.01
N GLN A 162 -16.33 1.04 3.64
CA GLN A 162 -16.81 0.01 4.55
C GLN A 162 -15.78 -1.11 4.67
N PRO A 163 -15.69 -1.78 5.84
CA PRO A 163 -14.92 -3.01 5.95
C PRO A 163 -15.35 -4.03 4.91
N VAL A 164 -14.39 -4.77 4.38
CA VAL A 164 -14.63 -5.84 3.42
C VAL A 164 -14.82 -7.15 4.18
N GLU A 165 -15.92 -7.84 3.90
CA GLU A 165 -16.18 -9.15 4.48
C GLU A 165 -15.57 -10.24 3.58
N ILE A 166 -14.73 -11.10 4.17
CA ILE A 166 -14.12 -12.24 3.51
C ILE A 166 -14.29 -13.43 4.48
N GLU A 167 -14.98 -14.49 4.03
CA GLU A 167 -15.22 -15.71 4.80
C GLU A 167 -15.79 -15.45 6.21
N GLY A 168 -16.75 -14.53 6.30
CA GLY A 168 -17.44 -14.18 7.54
C GLY A 168 -16.65 -13.32 8.52
N ARG A 169 -15.47 -12.82 8.14
CA ARG A 169 -14.65 -11.87 8.93
C ARG A 169 -14.56 -10.52 8.22
N ARG A 170 -14.49 -9.45 9.00
CA ARG A 170 -14.46 -8.07 8.51
C ARG A 170 -13.04 -7.52 8.54
N TYR A 171 -12.61 -6.93 7.42
CA TYR A 171 -11.27 -6.38 7.27
C TYR A 171 -11.31 -4.90 6.91
N ALA A 172 -10.40 -4.14 7.48
CA ALA A 172 -10.13 -2.74 7.17
C ALA A 172 -8.70 -2.57 6.67
N ASP A 173 -8.35 -1.32 6.32
CA ASP A 173 -7.04 -0.95 5.78
C ASP A 173 -5.88 -1.47 6.65
N GLY A 174 -4.91 -2.08 6.00
CA GLY A 174 -3.71 -2.60 6.66
C GLY A 174 -2.90 -1.50 7.37
N GLY A 175 -3.06 -0.25 6.92
CA GLY A 175 -2.39 0.92 7.51
C GLY A 175 -2.76 1.18 8.97
N LEU A 176 -3.90 0.68 9.45
CA LEU A 176 -4.24 0.75 10.87
C LEU A 176 -3.25 -0.02 11.76
N ARG A 177 -2.57 -1.02 11.20
CA ARG A 177 -1.61 -1.88 11.91
C ARG A 177 -0.19 -1.79 11.40
N ALA A 178 0.01 -1.52 10.10
CA ALA A 178 1.33 -1.44 9.48
C ALA A 178 1.24 -0.65 8.17
N VAL A 179 1.29 0.69 8.26
CA VAL A 179 1.26 1.53 7.05
C VAL A 179 2.51 1.33 6.20
N LEU A 180 3.67 1.11 6.82
CA LEU A 180 4.91 0.66 6.20
C LEU A 180 5.27 -0.73 6.77
N PRO A 181 4.86 -1.85 6.13
CA PRO A 181 4.90 -3.18 6.73
C PRO A 181 6.31 -3.82 6.73
N VAL A 182 7.29 -3.15 7.33
CA VAL A 182 8.69 -3.63 7.40
C VAL A 182 8.83 -4.87 8.25
N GLU A 183 8.05 -5.00 9.34
CA GLU A 183 8.05 -6.20 10.18
C GLU A 183 7.61 -7.46 9.43
N VAL A 184 6.63 -7.31 8.51
CA VAL A 184 6.22 -8.41 7.63
C VAL A 184 7.38 -8.81 6.72
N ALA A 185 8.07 -7.82 6.14
CA ALA A 185 9.23 -8.07 5.27
C ALA A 185 10.39 -8.72 6.01
N ARG A 186 10.59 -8.41 7.31
CA ARG A 186 11.60 -9.05 8.17
C ARG A 186 11.42 -10.56 8.25
N GLY A 187 10.18 -11.05 8.22
CA GLY A 187 9.86 -12.48 8.21
C GLY A 187 10.10 -13.18 6.87
N ILE A 188 10.44 -12.43 5.81
CA ILE A 188 10.66 -12.96 4.46
C ILE A 188 12.18 -13.09 4.22
N PRO A 189 12.68 -14.26 3.79
CA PRO A 189 14.10 -14.42 3.49
C PRO A 189 14.59 -13.44 2.41
N ALA A 190 15.39 -12.46 2.79
CA ALA A 190 15.95 -11.41 1.93
C ALA A 190 17.39 -11.09 2.32
N ASP A 191 18.18 -10.62 1.35
CA ASP A 191 19.53 -10.09 1.55
C ASP A 191 19.50 -8.56 1.67
N LEU A 192 18.45 -7.94 1.07
CA LEU A 192 18.17 -6.53 1.14
C LEU A 192 16.65 -6.28 1.20
N ILE A 193 16.22 -5.41 2.09
CA ILE A 193 14.85 -4.89 2.12
C ILE A 193 14.91 -3.41 1.75
N VAL A 194 14.12 -3.00 0.75
CA VAL A 194 13.97 -1.59 0.35
C VAL A 194 12.53 -1.18 0.63
N ALA A 195 12.36 -0.34 1.65
CA ALA A 195 11.07 0.13 2.11
C ALA A 195 10.82 1.55 1.59
N ILE A 196 9.78 1.71 0.76
CA ILE A 196 9.39 2.99 0.17
C ILE A 196 8.22 3.55 0.96
N SER A 197 8.50 4.62 1.70
CA SER A 197 7.52 5.29 2.56
C SER A 197 6.92 6.51 1.87
N VAL A 198 5.60 6.52 1.76
CA VAL A 198 4.77 7.66 1.33
C VAL A 198 3.62 7.90 2.30
N GLY A 199 3.55 7.11 3.35
CA GLY A 199 2.57 7.19 4.42
C GLY A 199 2.77 8.41 5.34
N PRO A 200 1.99 8.51 6.40
CA PRO A 200 2.16 9.56 7.40
C PRO A 200 3.54 9.55 8.05
N GLY A 201 4.03 10.75 8.38
CA GLY A 201 5.27 10.97 9.11
C GLY A 201 5.18 12.24 9.95
N PHE A 202 6.14 12.48 10.84
CA PHE A 202 6.22 13.71 11.63
C PHE A 202 7.03 14.81 10.93
N ASP A 203 7.63 14.51 9.81
CA ASP A 203 8.35 15.43 8.92
C ASP A 203 7.45 16.19 7.93
N GLU A 204 6.13 15.93 7.98
CA GLU A 204 5.13 16.60 7.16
C GLU A 204 4.74 17.95 7.77
N GLY A 205 4.58 18.97 6.93
CA GLY A 205 4.06 20.26 7.38
C GLY A 205 2.60 20.22 7.87
N PRO A 206 2.08 21.33 8.38
CA PRO A 206 0.70 21.39 8.85
C PRO A 206 -0.30 21.15 7.71
N SER A 207 -1.44 20.50 8.04
CA SER A 207 -2.52 20.30 7.07
C SER A 207 -3.10 21.63 6.60
N LYS A 208 -3.24 21.77 5.29
CA LYS A 208 -3.92 22.87 4.61
C LYS A 208 -5.34 22.51 4.19
N ALA A 209 -5.77 21.26 4.45
CA ALA A 209 -7.09 20.77 4.07
C ALA A 209 -8.19 21.51 4.83
N LYS A 210 -9.18 22.02 4.10
CA LYS A 210 -10.39 22.64 4.66
C LYS A 210 -11.45 21.56 4.86
N VAL A 211 -11.40 20.87 5.99
CA VAL A 211 -12.34 19.80 6.36
C VAL A 211 -13.02 20.13 7.70
N PRO A 212 -14.24 19.63 7.96
CA PRO A 212 -14.90 19.82 9.26
C PRO A 212 -14.02 19.38 10.41
N GLY A 213 -14.12 20.08 11.55
CA GLY A 213 -13.22 19.92 12.70
C GLY A 213 -13.14 18.48 13.24
N LEU A 214 -14.28 17.78 13.32
CA LEU A 214 -14.31 16.38 13.77
C LEU A 214 -13.54 15.45 12.83
N LEU A 215 -13.69 15.63 11.52
CA LEU A 215 -12.99 14.87 10.50
C LEU A 215 -11.50 15.13 10.51
N LYS A 216 -11.14 16.40 10.70
CA LYS A 216 -9.75 16.79 10.85
C LYS A 216 -9.13 16.14 12.08
N ALA A 217 -9.82 16.18 13.22
CA ALA A 217 -9.34 15.58 14.46
C ALA A 217 -9.16 14.07 14.34
N HIS A 218 -10.10 13.37 13.68
CA HIS A 218 -9.98 11.93 13.42
C HIS A 218 -8.79 11.61 12.50
N GLY A 219 -8.68 12.28 11.37
CA GLY A 219 -7.56 12.08 10.45
C GLY A 219 -6.19 12.44 11.04
N ASP A 220 -6.14 13.46 11.92
CA ASP A 220 -4.93 13.81 12.66
C ASP A 220 -4.55 12.71 13.64
N ALA A 221 -5.52 12.12 14.37
CA ALA A 221 -5.28 11.02 15.30
C ALA A 221 -4.80 9.76 14.56
N GLU A 222 -5.48 9.35 13.49
CA GLU A 222 -5.03 8.21 12.67
C GLU A 222 -3.61 8.42 12.16
N ARG A 223 -3.32 9.59 11.62
CA ARG A 223 -2.00 9.95 11.12
C ARG A 223 -0.93 9.82 12.20
N ILE A 224 -1.18 10.37 13.38
CA ILE A 224 -0.23 10.31 14.51
C ILE A 224 0.03 8.86 14.90
N MET A 225 -1.03 8.04 15.03
CA MET A 225 -0.89 6.62 15.38
C MET A 225 -0.09 5.84 14.34
N MET A 226 -0.38 6.04 13.05
CA MET A 226 0.33 5.37 11.96
C MET A 226 1.80 5.80 11.87
N ALA A 227 2.09 7.11 12.06
CA ALA A 227 3.45 7.62 12.04
C ALA A 227 4.26 7.07 13.23
N ALA A 228 3.71 7.12 14.44
CA ALA A 228 4.36 6.60 15.65
C ALA A 228 4.61 5.09 15.58
N GLN A 229 3.70 4.33 14.95
CA GLN A 229 3.90 2.91 14.71
C GLN A 229 5.07 2.68 13.76
N THR A 230 5.11 3.38 12.63
CA THR A 230 6.21 3.26 11.66
C THR A 230 7.57 3.61 12.30
N GLU A 231 7.65 4.68 13.10
CA GLU A 231 8.88 5.03 13.79
C GLU A 231 9.35 3.91 14.73
N ARG A 232 8.45 3.34 15.52
CA ARG A 232 8.76 2.22 16.42
C ARG A 232 9.26 0.99 15.66
N ASP A 233 8.58 0.61 14.57
CA ASP A 233 8.96 -0.55 13.77
C ASP A 233 10.34 -0.38 13.12
N LEU A 234 10.75 0.87 12.83
CA LEU A 234 12.07 1.20 12.30
C LEU A 234 13.15 1.27 13.40
N GLU A 235 12.82 1.83 14.57
CA GLU A 235 13.72 1.89 15.72
C GLU A 235 14.06 0.49 16.27
N ASP A 236 13.07 -0.39 16.29
CA ASP A 236 13.19 -1.78 16.76
C ASP A 236 13.79 -2.73 15.70
N TRP A 237 14.40 -2.21 14.61
CA TRP A 237 14.97 -3.04 13.56
C TRP A 237 16.21 -3.80 14.06
N PRO A 238 16.20 -5.16 14.08
CA PRO A 238 17.30 -5.92 14.65
C PRO A 238 18.59 -5.80 13.83
N ALA A 239 19.71 -5.73 14.50
CA ALA A 239 21.02 -5.59 13.86
C ALA A 239 21.44 -6.82 13.03
N ASP A 240 20.88 -8.00 13.32
CA ASP A 240 21.13 -9.28 12.64
C ASP A 240 20.10 -9.56 11.52
N ALA A 241 19.09 -8.69 11.36
CA ALA A 241 18.13 -8.79 10.27
C ALA A 241 18.76 -8.41 8.92
N ALA A 242 18.07 -8.71 7.82
CA ALA A 242 18.46 -8.25 6.49
C ALA A 242 18.67 -6.72 6.47
N LYS A 243 19.62 -6.25 5.66
CA LYS A 243 19.85 -4.81 5.50
C LYS A 243 18.55 -4.11 5.07
N LEU A 244 18.14 -3.10 5.82
CA LEU A 244 16.99 -2.26 5.52
C LEU A 244 17.44 -0.91 4.97
N ILE A 245 16.89 -0.52 3.80
CA ILE A 245 16.99 0.84 3.26
C ILE A 245 15.59 1.42 3.26
N VAL A 246 15.40 2.51 4.00
CA VAL A 246 14.13 3.25 4.03
C VAL A 246 14.23 4.47 3.13
N VAL A 247 13.34 4.57 2.17
CA VAL A 247 13.23 5.70 1.25
C VAL A 247 11.97 6.49 1.60
N ARG A 248 12.12 7.67 2.14
CA ARG A 248 11.01 8.61 2.33
C ARG A 248 10.76 9.34 1.01
N ALA A 249 9.84 8.79 0.21
CA ALA A 249 9.62 9.23 -1.17
C ALA A 249 8.71 10.47 -1.31
N VAL A 250 7.80 10.70 -0.36
CA VAL A 250 6.88 11.84 -0.37
C VAL A 250 6.69 12.38 1.05
N HIS A 251 6.83 13.70 1.25
CA HIS A 251 6.73 14.38 2.54
C HIS A 251 5.44 15.23 2.68
N GLU A 252 4.40 14.92 1.93
CA GLU A 252 3.19 15.74 1.87
C GLU A 252 2.02 15.12 2.60
N ARG A 253 1.32 15.95 3.40
CA ARG A 253 0.23 15.53 4.25
C ARG A 253 -1.10 15.35 3.51
N ASP A 254 -1.51 16.33 2.69
CA ASP A 254 -2.89 16.46 2.20
C ASP A 254 -3.11 15.90 0.78
N ALA A 255 -2.26 14.97 0.31
CA ALA A 255 -2.25 14.54 -1.09
C ALA A 255 -2.87 13.13 -1.33
N THR A 256 -3.67 12.61 -0.40
CA THR A 256 -4.22 11.24 -0.47
C THR A 256 -5.07 10.98 -1.72
N PHE A 257 -5.75 12.00 -2.26
CA PHE A 257 -6.63 11.90 -3.44
C PHE A 257 -6.19 12.80 -4.61
N ALA A 258 -4.96 13.29 -4.60
CA ALA A 258 -4.43 14.26 -5.58
C ALA A 258 -3.94 13.59 -6.88
N MET A 259 -4.85 13.05 -7.69
CA MET A 259 -4.53 12.39 -8.96
C MET A 259 -3.88 13.31 -10.01
N ASP A 260 -4.13 14.60 -9.93
CA ASP A 260 -3.47 15.64 -10.74
C ASP A 260 -1.95 15.73 -10.46
N GLN A 261 -1.50 15.23 -9.32
CA GLN A 261 -0.10 15.21 -8.91
C GLN A 261 0.61 13.87 -9.18
N ALA A 262 -0.05 12.92 -9.82
CA ALA A 262 0.46 11.56 -10.05
C ALA A 262 1.89 11.53 -10.63
N ASP A 263 2.12 12.30 -11.72
CA ASP A 263 3.43 12.33 -12.39
C ASP A 263 4.53 12.93 -11.50
N ARG A 264 4.17 13.86 -10.61
CA ARG A 264 5.09 14.44 -9.63
C ARG A 264 5.49 13.38 -8.59
N PHE A 265 4.55 12.61 -8.06
CA PHE A 265 4.86 11.56 -7.09
C PHE A 265 5.72 10.46 -7.71
N ILE A 266 5.43 10.03 -8.93
CA ILE A 266 6.26 9.06 -9.66
C ILE A 266 7.70 9.57 -9.77
N ARG A 267 7.89 10.83 -10.14
CA ARG A 267 9.22 11.44 -10.23
C ARG A 267 9.92 11.50 -8.88
N GLN A 268 9.24 11.94 -7.81
CA GLN A 268 9.79 11.97 -6.45
C GLN A 268 10.24 10.57 -6.01
N GLY A 269 9.40 9.55 -6.20
CA GLY A 269 9.74 8.17 -5.89
C GLY A 269 11.00 7.69 -6.59
N TYR A 270 11.16 8.05 -7.86
CA TYR A 270 12.38 7.73 -8.62
C TYR A 270 13.61 8.43 -8.06
N GLU A 271 13.55 9.74 -7.87
CA GLU A 271 14.67 10.56 -7.45
C GLU A 271 15.14 10.21 -6.03
N GLU A 272 14.21 10.08 -5.08
CA GLU A 272 14.55 9.73 -3.70
C GLU A 272 15.11 8.30 -3.58
N THR A 273 14.54 7.35 -4.32
CA THR A 273 15.06 5.97 -4.32
C THR A 273 16.47 5.93 -4.94
N LYS A 274 16.68 6.64 -6.05
CA LYS A 274 18.00 6.72 -6.67
C LYS A 274 19.03 7.34 -5.73
N ARG A 275 18.68 8.38 -4.98
CA ARG A 275 19.54 9.02 -3.97
C ARG A 275 19.88 8.07 -2.83
N ALA A 276 18.88 7.32 -2.32
CA ALA A 276 19.09 6.39 -1.21
C ALA A 276 19.94 5.17 -1.58
N LEU A 277 19.96 4.82 -2.85
CA LEU A 277 20.76 3.68 -3.36
C LEU A 277 22.19 4.08 -3.81
N GLY A 278 22.51 5.33 -3.85
CA GLY A 278 23.83 5.85 -4.27
C GLY A 278 23.93 5.95 -5.77
#